data_ae87115df0c814220c56efd4446b49ca
#
_entry.id   ae87115df0c814220c56efd4446b49ca
#
_cell.length_a   1.000
_cell.length_b   1.000
_cell.length_c   1.000
_cell.angle_alpha   90.00
_cell.angle_beta   90.00
_cell.angle_gamma   90.00
#
_symmetry.space_group_name_H-M   'P 1'
#
loop_
_entity.id
_entity.type
_entity.pdbx_description
1 polymer ?
#
loop_
_entity_poly.entity_id
_entity_poly.type
_entity_poly.pdbx_seq_one_letter_code
_entity_poly.pdbx_strand_id
1 'polypeptide(L)'
;MIGIEATRANKPGKTGVEWYAWHIIQELKTLTAGDGNSWILYSNKPLTGGLEKLPENWYEVRLKWPLPYGWTQIPFSYELHRHKIDVLWMPGSTLPRIFPAKTVVTVHDIGFHRLPHLYKKRQVHIHERAMKEIAKKAARVISVSEFSGREISEAYGINSNKIAIAYNGIDHGTYKQIKDGDAVEERLRRYRVNQPFFLAIGRQEAKKNIAMLVKAFTQFKVRRGVGDPFKLVLMGPQGFGYEDIKREIANSSVKSDILELGYVPEVDKPYIISAAHALIHPAFYEGFGIPPIEAMACGTPVISSNAASLPEIMGDAALYFSPEEPEQLIGMMDRLIQEPNLRTTLSTAGLEMAKRYTWKSAAEKILPVLTRWA
;
A
#
# COMPACT_ATOMS: atom_id res chain seq x y z
N MET A 1 20.40 4.48 21.56
CA MET A 1 20.09 5.52 20.53
C MET A 1 19.60 4.83 19.27
N ILE A 2 18.40 5.18 18.80
CA ILE A 2 17.72 4.53 17.67
C ILE A 2 17.56 5.55 16.53
N GLY A 3 18.11 5.26 15.37
CA GLY A 3 17.99 6.09 14.17
C GLY A 3 16.94 5.58 13.21
N ILE A 4 16.20 6.47 12.58
CA ILE A 4 15.16 6.18 11.60
C ILE A 4 15.42 6.98 10.31
N GLU A 5 15.44 6.31 9.18
CA GLU A 5 15.47 6.95 7.86
C GLU A 5 14.08 7.56 7.55
N ALA A 6 13.96 8.88 7.60
CA ALA A 6 12.68 9.59 7.49
C ALA A 6 12.46 10.28 6.13
N THR A 7 13.38 10.18 5.16
CA THR A 7 13.22 10.89 3.86
C THR A 7 11.97 10.46 3.11
N ARG A 8 11.57 9.18 3.21
CA ARG A 8 10.34 8.66 2.60
C ARG A 8 9.10 9.25 3.25
N ALA A 9 9.06 9.22 4.59
CA ALA A 9 7.96 9.77 5.37
C ALA A 9 7.78 11.29 5.15
N ASN A 10 8.88 12.00 4.86
CA ASN A 10 8.91 13.46 4.71
C ASN A 10 8.61 13.96 3.27
N LYS A 11 8.14 13.09 2.37
CA LYS A 11 7.73 13.51 1.02
C LYS A 11 6.38 14.21 1.05
N PRO A 12 6.17 15.27 0.25
CA PRO A 12 4.87 15.94 0.15
C PRO A 12 3.80 15.06 -0.52
N GLY A 13 4.15 14.33 -1.58
CA GLY A 13 3.26 13.37 -2.24
C GLY A 13 3.60 11.94 -1.79
N LYS A 14 2.77 11.37 -0.93
CA LYS A 14 3.01 10.05 -0.36
C LYS A 14 2.25 8.96 -1.13
N THR A 15 2.90 7.80 -1.28
CA THR A 15 2.30 6.55 -1.75
C THR A 15 2.29 5.53 -0.61
N GLY A 16 1.88 4.30 -0.84
CA GLY A 16 1.74 3.31 0.23
C GLY A 16 2.97 3.18 1.14
N VAL A 17 4.18 3.12 0.57
CA VAL A 17 5.43 2.98 1.35
C VAL A 17 5.77 4.26 2.13
N GLU A 18 5.51 5.42 1.55
CA GLU A 18 5.72 6.71 2.20
C GLU A 18 4.69 6.93 3.33
N TRP A 19 3.43 6.56 3.12
CA TRP A 19 2.40 6.58 4.17
C TRP A 19 2.71 5.59 5.29
N TYR A 20 3.14 4.37 4.98
CA TYR A 20 3.61 3.42 5.98
C TYR A 20 4.67 4.03 6.89
N ALA A 21 5.75 4.58 6.30
CA ALA A 21 6.83 5.18 7.08
C ALA A 21 6.32 6.34 7.94
N TRP A 22 5.44 7.19 7.40
CA TRP A 22 4.90 8.33 8.13
C TRP A 22 4.05 7.90 9.33
N HIS A 23 3.09 6.99 9.13
CA HIS A 23 2.21 6.54 10.19
C HIS A 23 2.97 5.79 11.29
N ILE A 24 3.88 4.88 10.93
CA ILE A 24 4.67 4.17 11.94
C ILE A 24 5.53 5.14 12.76
N ILE A 25 6.15 6.15 12.13
CA ILE A 25 6.91 7.16 12.88
C ILE A 25 5.99 7.93 13.83
N GLN A 26 4.78 8.33 13.42
CA GLN A 26 3.84 9.05 14.31
C GLN A 26 3.41 8.17 15.49
N GLU A 27 3.09 6.92 15.26
CA GLU A 27 2.74 5.99 16.33
C GLU A 27 3.94 5.72 17.28
N LEU A 28 5.14 5.52 16.73
CA LEU A 28 6.35 5.36 17.55
C LEU A 28 6.61 6.59 18.40
N LYS A 29 6.44 7.81 17.89
CA LYS A 29 6.57 9.04 18.69
C LYS A 29 5.61 9.04 19.90
N THR A 30 4.38 8.58 19.68
CA THR A 30 3.37 8.47 20.74
C THR A 30 3.74 7.39 21.77
N LEU A 31 4.18 6.22 21.30
CA LEU A 31 4.48 5.06 22.15
C LEU A 31 5.77 5.23 22.96
N THR A 32 6.71 6.05 22.49
CA THR A 32 8.05 6.16 23.07
C THR A 32 8.37 7.53 23.66
N ALA A 33 7.36 8.40 23.78
CA ALA A 33 7.53 9.67 24.46
C ALA A 33 8.00 9.43 25.92
N GLY A 34 9.26 9.79 26.24
CA GLY A 34 9.84 9.61 27.56
C GLY A 34 10.23 8.16 27.93
N ASP A 35 10.43 7.26 26.96
CA ASP A 35 10.79 5.84 27.19
C ASP A 35 12.25 5.61 27.60
N GLY A 36 13.04 6.67 27.80
CA GLY A 36 14.45 6.60 28.16
C GLY A 36 15.40 6.37 27.00
N ASN A 37 14.91 6.07 25.80
CA ASN A 37 15.70 5.97 24.57
C ASN A 37 15.81 7.31 23.87
N SER A 38 16.92 7.55 23.18
CA SER A 38 17.05 8.67 22.24
C SER A 38 16.70 8.21 20.84
N TRP A 39 15.78 8.91 20.19
CA TRP A 39 15.30 8.63 18.85
C TRP A 39 15.74 9.71 17.86
N ILE A 40 16.24 9.34 16.70
CA ILE A 40 16.75 10.28 15.70
C ILE A 40 16.05 10.06 14.37
N LEU A 41 15.43 11.12 13.83
CA LEU A 41 14.89 11.15 12.46
C LEU A 41 15.94 11.76 11.52
N TYR A 42 16.43 10.95 10.60
CA TYR A 42 17.37 11.40 9.57
C TYR A 42 16.61 11.81 8.31
N SER A 43 16.82 13.04 7.85
CA SER A 43 16.17 13.58 6.66
C SER A 43 17.11 14.40 5.78
N ASN A 44 16.74 14.60 4.51
CA ASN A 44 17.48 15.48 3.58
C ASN A 44 16.89 16.90 3.50
N LYS A 45 15.68 17.10 4.02
CA LYS A 45 14.95 18.36 4.07
C LYS A 45 14.38 18.56 5.47
N PRO A 46 14.04 19.79 5.88
CA PRO A 46 13.34 20.02 7.14
C PRO A 46 12.13 19.10 7.26
N LEU A 47 11.89 18.55 8.43
CA LEU A 47 10.71 17.73 8.69
C LEU A 47 9.45 18.58 8.54
N THR A 48 8.41 18.01 7.97
CA THR A 48 7.11 18.64 7.71
C THR A 48 5.96 17.66 7.88
N GLY A 49 4.72 18.17 7.81
CA GLY A 49 3.52 17.32 7.80
C GLY A 49 3.29 16.55 9.11
N GLY A 50 3.64 17.17 10.26
CA GLY A 50 3.52 16.58 11.58
C GLY A 50 4.77 15.82 12.07
N LEU A 51 5.73 15.55 11.19
CA LEU A 51 6.99 14.90 11.59
C LEU A 51 7.86 15.82 12.45
N GLU A 52 7.76 17.14 12.26
CA GLU A 52 8.47 18.18 13.01
C GLU A 52 8.06 18.31 14.50
N LYS A 53 6.90 17.77 14.84
CA LYS A 53 6.42 17.73 16.24
C LYS A 53 7.11 16.57 16.96
N LEU A 54 8.25 16.84 17.58
CA LEU A 54 9.08 15.82 18.23
C LEU A 54 8.85 15.80 19.76
N PRO A 55 8.70 14.60 20.39
CA PRO A 55 8.82 14.44 21.83
C PRO A 55 10.22 14.84 22.33
N GLU A 56 10.38 15.07 23.63
CA GLU A 56 11.65 15.55 24.24
C GLU A 56 12.86 14.62 23.95
N ASN A 57 12.61 13.31 23.84
CA ASN A 57 13.65 12.31 23.56
C ASN A 57 13.83 12.00 22.07
N TRP A 58 13.21 12.81 21.17
CA TRP A 58 13.32 12.68 19.72
C TRP A 58 14.06 13.87 19.11
N TYR A 59 14.92 13.61 18.14
CA TYR A 59 15.78 14.61 17.51
C TYR A 59 15.70 14.55 15.99
N GLU A 60 15.85 15.69 15.31
CA GLU A 60 16.04 15.78 13.85
C GLU A 60 17.53 15.92 13.51
N VAL A 61 18.03 15.08 12.60
CA VAL A 61 19.32 15.28 11.97
C VAL A 61 19.12 15.46 10.47
N ARG A 62 19.30 16.71 10.03
CA ARG A 62 19.12 17.10 8.63
C ARG A 62 20.44 17.08 7.88
N LEU A 63 20.57 16.17 6.92
CA LEU A 63 21.74 16.01 6.06
C LEU A 63 21.43 16.59 4.67
N LYS A 64 21.80 17.86 4.46
CA LYS A 64 21.57 18.55 3.17
C LYS A 64 22.29 17.80 2.04
N TRP A 65 21.60 17.64 0.91
CA TRP A 65 22.12 16.98 -0.27
C TRP A 65 21.51 17.60 -1.53
N PRO A 66 22.33 18.12 -2.46
CA PRO A 66 21.84 18.88 -3.60
C PRO A 66 21.32 17.98 -4.74
N LEU A 67 21.72 16.70 -4.78
CA LEU A 67 21.39 15.81 -5.88
C LEU A 67 20.07 15.03 -5.60
N PRO A 68 19.32 14.66 -6.63
CA PRO A 68 18.07 13.91 -6.47
C PRO A 68 18.29 12.44 -6.10
N TYR A 69 19.54 11.95 -6.14
CA TYR A 69 19.94 10.56 -5.82
C TYR A 69 21.22 10.55 -4.97
N GLY A 70 21.51 9.40 -4.36
CA GLY A 70 22.77 9.17 -3.63
C GLY A 70 22.75 9.62 -2.17
N TRP A 71 21.68 10.22 -1.66
CA TRP A 71 21.59 10.67 -0.27
C TRP A 71 21.84 9.53 0.74
N THR A 72 21.16 8.41 0.57
CA THR A 72 21.32 7.24 1.45
C THR A 72 22.75 6.68 1.40
N GLN A 73 23.40 6.75 0.23
CA GLN A 73 24.71 6.10 -0.02
C GLN A 73 25.90 6.97 0.37
N ILE A 74 25.75 8.30 0.41
CA ILE A 74 26.85 9.23 0.64
C ILE A 74 26.65 9.99 1.96
N PRO A 75 25.83 11.04 2.09
CA PRO A 75 25.78 11.81 3.34
C PRO A 75 25.23 10.99 4.50
N PHE A 76 24.24 10.15 4.29
CA PHE A 76 23.69 9.34 5.37
C PHE A 76 24.69 8.26 5.84
N SER A 77 25.39 7.60 4.94
CA SER A 77 26.46 6.66 5.30
C SER A 77 27.60 7.34 6.05
N TYR A 78 27.99 8.55 5.64
CA TYR A 78 29.03 9.33 6.33
C TYR A 78 28.61 9.74 7.73
N GLU A 79 27.37 10.17 7.89
CA GLU A 79 26.78 10.50 9.20
C GLU A 79 26.83 9.31 10.16
N LEU A 80 26.35 8.14 9.71
CA LEU A 80 26.37 6.89 10.48
C LEU A 80 27.78 6.38 10.81
N HIS A 81 28.78 6.79 10.04
CA HIS A 81 30.18 6.51 10.34
C HIS A 81 30.71 7.41 11.46
N ARG A 82 30.37 8.71 11.41
CA ARG A 82 30.85 9.71 12.38
C ARG A 82 30.11 9.65 13.71
N HIS A 83 28.79 9.51 13.68
CA HIS A 83 27.92 9.50 14.84
C HIS A 83 27.27 8.13 14.96
N LYS A 84 27.88 7.29 15.81
CA LYS A 84 27.41 5.91 15.97
C LYS A 84 26.10 5.88 16.73
N ILE A 85 25.14 5.16 16.17
CA ILE A 85 23.84 4.81 16.79
C ILE A 85 23.82 3.31 17.04
N ASP A 86 22.99 2.87 17.99
CA ASP A 86 22.92 1.47 18.37
C ASP A 86 22.08 0.66 17.37
N VAL A 87 20.94 1.22 16.95
CA VAL A 87 19.99 0.59 16.05
C VAL A 87 19.61 1.55 14.93
N LEU A 88 19.52 1.05 13.71
CA LEU A 88 18.99 1.79 12.56
C LEU A 88 17.75 1.10 12.03
N TRP A 89 16.66 1.84 11.83
CA TRP A 89 15.51 1.37 11.10
C TRP A 89 15.40 2.04 9.72
N MET A 90 15.30 1.18 8.69
CA MET A 90 15.07 1.56 7.31
C MET A 90 13.62 1.15 6.93
N PRO A 91 12.66 2.09 6.82
CA PRO A 91 11.27 1.80 6.47
C PRO A 91 11.04 1.28 5.04
N GLY A 92 12.08 1.16 4.25
CA GLY A 92 12.04 0.65 2.89
C GLY A 92 13.26 -0.18 2.56
N SER A 93 13.17 -0.97 1.48
CA SER A 93 14.14 -1.99 1.07
C SER A 93 15.44 -1.39 0.50
N THR A 94 16.11 -0.52 1.26
CA THR A 94 17.40 0.07 0.90
C THR A 94 18.32 0.09 2.10
N LEU A 95 19.64 -0.10 1.88
CA LEU A 95 20.65 0.04 2.91
C LEU A 95 21.64 1.14 2.52
N PRO A 96 22.14 1.97 3.46
CA PRO A 96 23.29 2.82 3.23
C PRO A 96 24.57 1.96 3.04
N ARG A 97 25.69 2.55 2.65
CA ARG A 97 26.94 1.80 2.52
C ARG A 97 27.55 1.44 3.87
N ILE A 98 27.43 2.34 4.83
CA ILE A 98 27.90 2.19 6.20
C ILE A 98 26.69 2.31 7.11
N PHE A 99 26.49 1.34 7.99
CA PHE A 99 25.38 1.27 8.92
C PHE A 99 25.72 0.39 10.11
N PRO A 100 25.05 0.55 11.26
CA PRO A 100 25.28 -0.27 12.43
C PRO A 100 24.90 -1.73 12.20
N ALA A 101 25.58 -2.65 12.89
CA ALA A 101 25.29 -4.08 12.80
C ALA A 101 23.82 -4.43 13.15
N LYS A 102 23.20 -3.64 14.03
CA LYS A 102 21.80 -3.78 14.45
C LYS A 102 20.87 -2.96 13.53
N THR A 103 20.91 -3.23 12.23
CA THR A 103 20.02 -2.56 11.26
C THR A 103 18.80 -3.43 10.95
N VAL A 104 17.63 -2.81 11.11
CA VAL A 104 16.31 -3.37 10.82
C VAL A 104 15.79 -2.78 9.50
N VAL A 105 15.27 -3.61 8.61
CA VAL A 105 14.77 -3.16 7.30
C VAL A 105 13.35 -3.64 7.10
N THR A 106 12.45 -2.74 6.69
CA THR A 106 11.12 -3.16 6.24
C THR A 106 11.14 -3.50 4.75
N VAL A 107 10.68 -4.71 4.42
CA VAL A 107 10.49 -5.19 3.06
C VAL A 107 9.00 -5.39 2.82
N HIS A 108 8.42 -4.57 1.95
CA HIS A 108 6.97 -4.55 1.70
C HIS A 108 6.51 -5.69 0.82
N ASP A 109 7.25 -6.01 -0.23
CA ASP A 109 7.01 -7.14 -1.13
C ASP A 109 8.28 -7.49 -1.94
N ILE A 110 8.23 -8.61 -2.64
CA ILE A 110 9.25 -9.04 -3.61
C ILE A 110 8.63 -9.37 -4.98
N GLY A 111 7.54 -8.71 -5.33
CA GLY A 111 6.86 -8.93 -6.61
C GLY A 111 7.79 -8.77 -7.84
N PHE A 112 8.79 -7.90 -7.76
CA PHE A 112 9.81 -7.74 -8.80
C PHE A 112 10.67 -9.01 -9.01
N HIS A 113 10.81 -9.86 -7.99
CA HIS A 113 11.49 -11.15 -8.07
C HIS A 113 10.59 -12.21 -8.69
N ARG A 114 9.33 -12.29 -8.24
CA ARG A 114 8.37 -13.31 -8.68
C ARG A 114 7.83 -13.05 -10.08
N LEU A 115 7.59 -11.80 -10.43
CA LEU A 115 6.98 -11.38 -11.70
C LEU A 115 7.82 -10.26 -12.35
N PRO A 116 9.11 -10.51 -12.69
CA PRO A 116 10.03 -9.46 -13.15
C PRO A 116 9.58 -8.77 -14.45
N HIS A 117 8.78 -9.43 -15.27
CA HIS A 117 8.23 -8.88 -16.50
C HIS A 117 7.21 -7.75 -16.28
N LEU A 118 6.61 -7.66 -15.07
CA LEU A 118 5.69 -6.59 -14.68
C LEU A 118 6.38 -5.35 -14.12
N TYR A 119 7.72 -5.30 -14.19
CA TYR A 119 8.55 -4.19 -13.69
C TYR A 119 9.56 -3.72 -14.73
N LYS A 120 10.04 -2.48 -14.60
CA LYS A 120 11.15 -2.00 -15.43
C LYS A 120 12.42 -2.81 -15.12
N LYS A 121 13.13 -3.30 -16.12
CA LYS A 121 14.37 -4.11 -15.96
C LYS A 121 15.39 -3.48 -14.99
N ARG A 122 15.57 -2.15 -15.07
CA ARG A 122 16.47 -1.43 -14.15
C ARG A 122 15.99 -1.48 -12.69
N GLN A 123 14.68 -1.40 -12.45
CA GLN A 123 14.12 -1.51 -11.09
C GLN A 123 14.33 -2.92 -10.53
N VAL A 124 14.06 -3.96 -11.33
CA VAL A 124 14.34 -5.35 -10.94
C VAL A 124 15.78 -5.51 -10.47
N HIS A 125 16.74 -5.06 -11.30
CA HIS A 125 18.16 -5.19 -10.95
C HIS A 125 18.53 -4.45 -9.65
N ILE A 126 18.03 -3.23 -9.45
CA ILE A 126 18.28 -2.44 -8.23
C ILE A 126 17.69 -3.14 -7.00
N HIS A 127 16.44 -3.61 -7.09
CA HIS A 127 15.77 -4.27 -5.97
C HIS A 127 16.41 -5.63 -5.64
N GLU A 128 16.76 -6.42 -6.64
CA GLU A 128 17.49 -7.68 -6.46
C GLU A 128 18.81 -7.49 -5.72
N ARG A 129 19.60 -6.49 -6.13
CA ARG A 129 20.84 -6.18 -5.45
C ARG A 129 20.61 -5.74 -4.00
N ALA A 130 19.61 -4.89 -3.77
CA ALA A 130 19.26 -4.44 -2.43
C ALA A 130 18.84 -5.61 -1.53
N MET A 131 17.99 -6.51 -2.03
CA MET A 131 17.54 -7.68 -1.26
C MET A 131 18.68 -8.64 -0.93
N LYS A 132 19.61 -8.88 -1.87
CA LYS A 132 20.82 -9.69 -1.59
C LYS A 132 21.69 -9.07 -0.50
N GLU A 133 21.80 -7.75 -0.45
CA GLU A 133 22.50 -7.06 0.64
C GLU A 133 21.75 -7.13 1.97
N ILE A 134 20.44 -6.93 1.95
CA ILE A 134 19.56 -7.07 3.14
C ILE A 134 19.69 -8.47 3.73
N ALA A 135 19.58 -9.50 2.90
CA ALA A 135 19.71 -10.88 3.33
C ALA A 135 21.02 -11.19 4.07
N LYS A 136 22.12 -10.59 3.59
CA LYS A 136 23.45 -10.80 4.19
C LYS A 136 23.71 -9.98 5.45
N LYS A 137 23.17 -8.75 5.51
CA LYS A 137 23.67 -7.72 6.43
C LYS A 137 22.63 -7.22 7.43
N ALA A 138 21.30 -7.31 7.14
CA ALA A 138 20.29 -6.87 8.06
C ALA A 138 20.23 -7.77 9.30
N ALA A 139 20.13 -7.17 10.47
CA ALA A 139 19.95 -7.90 11.72
C ALA A 139 18.54 -8.48 11.82
N ARG A 140 17.53 -7.74 11.35
CA ARG A 140 16.14 -8.13 11.29
C ARG A 140 15.49 -7.58 10.03
N VAL A 141 14.46 -8.28 9.55
CA VAL A 141 13.57 -7.83 8.50
C VAL A 141 12.16 -7.72 9.08
N ILE A 142 11.47 -6.64 8.79
CA ILE A 142 10.04 -6.48 9.05
C ILE A 142 9.32 -6.75 7.74
N SER A 143 8.35 -7.66 7.76
CA SER A 143 7.45 -7.94 6.64
C SER A 143 6.03 -7.49 6.98
N VAL A 144 5.30 -7.03 5.98
CA VAL A 144 3.94 -6.48 6.13
C VAL A 144 2.84 -7.54 6.04
N SER A 145 3.19 -8.81 5.80
CA SER A 145 2.30 -9.97 5.83
C SER A 145 3.11 -11.24 6.06
N GLU A 146 2.46 -12.30 6.52
CA GLU A 146 3.09 -13.63 6.64
C GLU A 146 3.47 -14.19 5.27
N PHE A 147 2.60 -14.00 4.27
CA PHE A 147 2.88 -14.35 2.89
C PHE A 147 4.21 -13.75 2.43
N SER A 148 4.34 -12.41 2.52
CA SER A 148 5.58 -11.73 2.12
C SER A 148 6.78 -12.18 2.94
N GLY A 149 6.59 -12.47 4.23
CA GLY A 149 7.64 -12.99 5.11
C GLY A 149 8.16 -14.35 4.65
N ARG A 150 7.26 -15.28 4.31
CA ARG A 150 7.63 -16.59 3.73
C ARG A 150 8.35 -16.45 2.40
N GLU A 151 7.79 -15.64 1.49
CA GLU A 151 8.38 -15.36 0.19
C GLU A 151 9.81 -14.80 0.28
N ILE A 152 10.03 -13.85 1.20
CA ILE A 152 11.35 -13.26 1.47
C ILE A 152 12.31 -14.32 2.02
N SER A 153 11.86 -15.15 2.95
CA SER A 153 12.65 -16.24 3.54
C SER A 153 13.11 -17.22 2.46
N GLU A 154 12.19 -17.71 1.65
CA GLU A 154 12.45 -18.70 0.59
C GLU A 154 13.34 -18.15 -0.54
N ALA A 155 13.00 -16.96 -1.06
CA ALA A 155 13.71 -16.40 -2.21
C ALA A 155 15.15 -15.95 -1.91
N TYR A 156 15.40 -15.49 -0.70
CA TYR A 156 16.70 -14.90 -0.33
C TYR A 156 17.44 -15.65 0.79
N GLY A 157 16.90 -16.76 1.28
CA GLY A 157 17.52 -17.58 2.33
C GLY A 157 17.62 -16.87 3.68
N ILE A 158 16.73 -15.93 3.95
CA ILE A 158 16.68 -15.25 5.25
C ILE A 158 16.00 -16.16 6.26
N ASN A 159 16.71 -16.48 7.36
CA ASN A 159 16.13 -17.27 8.43
C ASN A 159 14.82 -16.62 8.95
N SER A 160 13.74 -17.39 9.00
CA SER A 160 12.42 -16.93 9.45
C SER A 160 12.45 -16.26 10.84
N ASN A 161 13.33 -16.72 11.74
CA ASN A 161 13.53 -16.10 13.05
C ASN A 161 14.06 -14.67 12.99
N LYS A 162 14.59 -14.24 11.84
CA LYS A 162 15.00 -12.85 11.59
C LYS A 162 13.88 -11.99 11.02
N ILE A 163 12.75 -12.59 10.64
CA ILE A 163 11.62 -11.89 10.03
C ILE A 163 10.55 -11.66 11.11
N ALA A 164 10.21 -10.41 11.33
CA ALA A 164 9.10 -10.01 12.17
C ALA A 164 7.92 -9.60 11.30
N ILE A 165 6.73 -10.07 11.63
CA ILE A 165 5.52 -9.70 10.90
C ILE A 165 4.84 -8.53 11.60
N ALA A 166 4.63 -7.45 10.86
CA ALA A 166 3.89 -6.28 11.31
C ALA A 166 2.96 -5.84 10.17
N TYR A 167 1.70 -6.23 10.22
CA TYR A 167 0.69 -5.86 9.24
C TYR A 167 0.56 -4.35 9.13
N ASN A 168 0.31 -3.83 7.92
CA ASN A 168 0.01 -2.42 7.75
C ASN A 168 -1.29 -2.05 8.48
N GLY A 169 -1.39 -0.79 8.88
CA GLY A 169 -2.62 -0.20 9.34
C GLY A 169 -3.33 0.58 8.24
N ILE A 170 -4.50 1.09 8.58
CA ILE A 170 -5.21 2.14 7.84
C ILE A 170 -5.56 3.29 8.78
N ASP A 171 -5.81 4.45 8.23
CA ASP A 171 -6.27 5.62 8.98
C ASP A 171 -7.80 5.58 9.12
N HIS A 172 -8.28 5.04 10.24
CA HIS A 172 -9.72 4.97 10.55
C HIS A 172 -10.37 6.35 10.81
N GLY A 173 -9.58 7.40 11.00
CA GLY A 173 -10.08 8.79 11.05
C GLY A 173 -10.55 9.25 9.68
N THR A 174 -9.78 8.92 8.65
CA THR A 174 -10.03 9.24 7.25
C THR A 174 -10.94 8.20 6.59
N TYR A 175 -10.58 6.91 6.65
CA TYR A 175 -11.31 5.82 5.99
C TYR A 175 -12.36 5.23 6.93
N LYS A 176 -13.59 5.64 6.73
CA LYS A 176 -14.78 5.19 7.43
C LYS A 176 -16.01 5.32 6.55
N GLN A 177 -17.06 4.60 6.87
CA GLN A 177 -18.32 4.69 6.14
C GLN A 177 -18.89 6.11 6.20
N ILE A 178 -19.09 6.74 5.06
CA ILE A 178 -19.75 8.04 4.93
C ILE A 178 -21.25 7.79 4.75
N LYS A 179 -22.06 8.26 5.72
CA LYS A 179 -23.52 8.09 5.72
C LYS A 179 -24.26 9.32 5.19
N ASP A 180 -23.58 10.44 5.08
CA ASP A 180 -24.11 11.68 4.54
C ASP A 180 -24.22 11.58 3.01
N GLY A 181 -25.41 11.31 2.50
CA GLY A 181 -25.67 11.13 1.07
C GLY A 181 -25.42 12.39 0.26
N ASP A 182 -25.78 13.56 0.79
CA ASP A 182 -25.60 14.83 0.10
C ASP A 182 -24.12 15.17 -0.10
N ALA A 183 -23.30 14.92 0.95
CA ALA A 183 -21.85 15.10 0.88
C ALA A 183 -21.22 14.10 -0.11
N VAL A 184 -21.71 12.86 -0.18
CA VAL A 184 -21.26 11.86 -1.17
C VAL A 184 -21.60 12.33 -2.59
N GLU A 185 -22.85 12.73 -2.84
CA GLU A 185 -23.27 13.20 -4.18
C GLU A 185 -22.52 14.43 -4.62
N GLU A 186 -22.24 15.38 -3.72
CA GLU A 186 -21.44 16.57 -4.04
C GLU A 186 -20.04 16.17 -4.54
N ARG A 187 -19.39 15.21 -3.85
CA ARG A 187 -18.07 14.72 -4.25
C ARG A 187 -18.13 13.98 -5.59
N LEU A 188 -19.10 13.09 -5.79
CA LEU A 188 -19.27 12.38 -7.06
C LEU A 188 -19.48 13.36 -8.22
N ARG A 189 -20.31 14.38 -8.06
CA ARG A 189 -20.50 15.45 -9.09
C ARG A 189 -19.22 16.15 -9.45
N ARG A 190 -18.35 16.46 -8.47
CA ARG A 190 -17.03 17.09 -8.71
C ARG A 190 -16.16 16.25 -9.63
N TYR A 191 -16.21 14.91 -9.47
CA TYR A 191 -15.46 13.98 -10.28
C TYR A 191 -16.24 13.44 -11.50
N ARG A 192 -17.45 13.93 -11.74
CA ARG A 192 -18.36 13.47 -12.83
C ARG A 192 -18.61 11.95 -12.78
N VAL A 193 -18.67 11.40 -11.59
CA VAL A 193 -18.96 9.99 -11.35
C VAL A 193 -20.46 9.82 -11.12
N ASN A 194 -21.07 8.91 -11.87
CA ASN A 194 -22.48 8.54 -11.70
C ASN A 194 -22.56 7.13 -11.12
N GLN A 195 -23.55 6.89 -10.29
CA GLN A 195 -23.87 5.56 -9.74
C GLN A 195 -24.83 4.80 -10.68
N PRO A 196 -24.81 3.45 -10.65
CA PRO A 196 -23.89 2.60 -9.91
C PRO A 196 -22.53 2.43 -10.61
N PHE A 197 -21.46 2.16 -9.84
CA PHE A 197 -20.16 1.90 -10.40
C PHE A 197 -19.32 0.90 -9.60
N PHE A 198 -18.45 0.18 -10.30
CA PHE A 198 -17.31 -0.54 -9.71
C PHE A 198 -16.09 0.35 -9.67
N LEU A 199 -15.27 0.20 -8.63
CA LEU A 199 -14.11 1.05 -8.38
C LEU A 199 -12.83 0.22 -8.39
N ALA A 200 -11.77 0.71 -9.04
CA ALA A 200 -10.41 0.20 -8.85
C ALA A 200 -9.49 1.33 -8.38
N ILE A 201 -8.69 1.05 -7.35
CA ILE A 201 -7.81 2.05 -6.70
C ILE A 201 -6.36 1.61 -6.75
N GLY A 202 -5.50 2.56 -7.10
CA GLY A 202 -4.05 2.41 -7.06
C GLY A 202 -3.38 2.93 -8.31
N ARG A 203 -2.05 2.90 -8.31
CA ARG A 203 -1.29 3.26 -9.50
C ARG A 203 -1.68 2.32 -10.64
N GLN A 204 -2.06 2.87 -11.78
CA GLN A 204 -2.44 2.11 -12.96
C GLN A 204 -1.19 1.54 -13.63
N GLU A 205 -0.77 0.37 -13.16
CA GLU A 205 0.46 -0.30 -13.58
C GLU A 205 0.22 -1.80 -13.84
N ALA A 206 1.10 -2.41 -14.64
CA ALA A 206 0.95 -3.78 -15.13
C ALA A 206 0.67 -4.80 -14.01
N LYS A 207 1.35 -4.70 -12.86
CA LYS A 207 1.14 -5.63 -11.73
C LYS A 207 -0.24 -5.55 -11.10
N LYS A 208 -0.97 -4.45 -11.29
CA LYS A 208 -2.34 -4.26 -10.79
C LYS A 208 -3.40 -4.86 -11.71
N ASN A 209 -3.00 -5.36 -12.89
CA ASN A 209 -3.85 -6.10 -13.82
C ASN A 209 -5.12 -5.36 -14.28
N ILE A 210 -5.03 -4.01 -14.36
CA ILE A 210 -6.17 -3.16 -14.73
C ILE A 210 -6.61 -3.41 -16.18
N ALA A 211 -5.69 -3.78 -17.08
CA ALA A 211 -6.05 -4.11 -18.47
C ALA A 211 -7.02 -5.31 -18.54
N MET A 212 -6.80 -6.36 -17.73
CA MET A 212 -7.73 -7.49 -17.62
C MET A 212 -9.07 -7.04 -17.03
N LEU A 213 -9.07 -6.17 -16.01
CA LEU A 213 -10.32 -5.63 -15.45
C LEU A 213 -11.14 -4.88 -16.51
N VAL A 214 -10.50 -4.03 -17.33
CA VAL A 214 -11.16 -3.31 -18.43
C VAL A 214 -11.79 -4.30 -19.41
N LYS A 215 -11.07 -5.35 -19.78
CA LYS A 215 -11.56 -6.40 -20.67
C LYS A 215 -12.75 -7.16 -20.06
N ALA A 216 -12.65 -7.57 -18.80
CA ALA A 216 -13.72 -8.24 -18.08
C ALA A 216 -14.96 -7.35 -17.95
N PHE A 217 -14.79 -6.08 -17.60
CA PHE A 217 -15.88 -5.12 -17.51
C PHE A 217 -16.56 -4.88 -18.88
N THR A 218 -15.79 -4.82 -19.96
CA THR A 218 -16.35 -4.71 -21.32
C THR A 218 -17.26 -5.91 -21.63
N GLN A 219 -16.80 -7.12 -21.36
CA GLN A 219 -17.59 -8.34 -21.58
C GLN A 219 -18.82 -8.40 -20.67
N PHE A 220 -18.66 -8.04 -19.39
CA PHE A 220 -19.77 -7.92 -18.43
C PHE A 220 -20.86 -7.00 -18.96
N LYS A 221 -20.53 -5.80 -19.43
CA LYS A 221 -21.49 -4.83 -19.99
C LYS A 221 -22.17 -5.35 -21.26
N VAL A 222 -21.40 -5.97 -22.15
CA VAL A 222 -21.96 -6.54 -23.41
C VAL A 222 -23.01 -7.63 -23.11
N ARG A 223 -22.76 -8.49 -22.11
CA ARG A 223 -23.74 -9.53 -21.70
C ARG A 223 -25.01 -8.96 -21.09
N ARG A 224 -24.91 -7.85 -20.36
CA ARG A 224 -26.06 -7.20 -19.72
C ARG A 224 -26.87 -6.34 -20.69
N GLY A 225 -26.29 -6.02 -21.85
CA GLY A 225 -27.00 -5.34 -22.93
C GLY A 225 -26.98 -3.81 -22.84
N VAL A 226 -27.59 -3.21 -23.85
CA VAL A 226 -27.69 -1.76 -23.99
C VAL A 226 -28.54 -1.17 -22.85
N GLY A 227 -28.03 -0.12 -22.21
CA GLY A 227 -28.75 0.54 -21.11
C GLY A 227 -28.38 0.06 -19.70
N ASP A 228 -27.47 -0.93 -19.56
CA ASP A 228 -26.93 -1.27 -18.24
C ASP A 228 -26.26 -0.04 -17.60
N PRO A 229 -26.65 0.36 -16.36
CA PRO A 229 -26.23 1.63 -15.77
C PRO A 229 -24.82 1.61 -15.20
N PHE A 230 -24.20 0.44 -14.99
CA PHE A 230 -22.92 0.31 -14.31
C PHE A 230 -21.78 0.99 -15.05
N LYS A 231 -20.94 1.69 -14.30
CA LYS A 231 -19.67 2.29 -14.75
C LYS A 231 -18.48 1.58 -14.13
N LEU A 232 -17.31 1.72 -14.74
CA LEU A 232 -16.02 1.37 -14.14
C LEU A 232 -15.24 2.64 -13.86
N VAL A 233 -14.87 2.86 -12.60
CA VAL A 233 -14.09 4.02 -12.17
C VAL A 233 -12.68 3.58 -11.81
N LEU A 234 -11.69 4.15 -12.48
CA LEU A 234 -10.27 3.89 -12.27
C LEU A 234 -9.64 5.08 -11.55
N MET A 235 -9.21 4.90 -10.30
CA MET A 235 -8.64 5.96 -9.47
C MET A 235 -7.17 5.71 -9.17
N GLY A 236 -6.32 6.63 -9.60
CA GLY A 236 -4.89 6.62 -9.34
C GLY A 236 -4.05 7.06 -10.54
N PRO A 237 -2.79 7.47 -10.30
CA PRO A 237 -1.91 7.94 -11.37
C PRO A 237 -1.43 6.80 -12.25
N GLN A 238 -1.04 7.15 -13.47
CA GLN A 238 -0.44 6.22 -14.43
C GLN A 238 0.90 5.69 -13.94
N GLY A 239 1.19 4.43 -14.28
CA GLY A 239 2.41 3.73 -13.90
C GLY A 239 3.04 2.94 -15.05
N PHE A 240 3.93 2.02 -14.71
CA PHE A 240 4.58 1.16 -15.71
C PHE A 240 3.56 0.19 -16.34
N GLY A 241 3.54 0.13 -17.68
CA GLY A 241 2.58 -0.71 -18.43
C GLY A 241 1.21 -0.07 -18.64
N TYR A 242 1.04 1.23 -18.36
CA TYR A 242 -0.21 1.95 -18.57
C TYR A 242 -0.68 1.94 -20.05
N GLU A 243 0.24 1.85 -21.00
CA GLU A 243 -0.12 1.81 -22.44
C GLU A 243 -1.03 0.61 -22.80
N ASP A 244 -0.88 -0.52 -22.10
CA ASP A 244 -1.77 -1.67 -22.30
C ASP A 244 -3.17 -1.37 -21.77
N ILE A 245 -3.28 -0.70 -20.60
CA ILE A 245 -4.56 -0.28 -20.03
C ILE A 245 -5.25 0.69 -21.00
N LYS A 246 -4.53 1.69 -21.47
CA LYS A 246 -5.02 2.69 -22.42
C LYS A 246 -5.53 2.04 -23.73
N ARG A 247 -4.79 1.05 -24.23
CA ARG A 247 -5.19 0.30 -25.42
C ARG A 247 -6.48 -0.48 -25.20
N GLU A 248 -6.63 -1.17 -24.06
CA GLU A 248 -7.85 -1.91 -23.73
C GLU A 248 -9.06 -0.96 -23.58
N ILE A 249 -8.88 0.20 -22.95
CA ILE A 249 -9.95 1.22 -22.85
C ILE A 249 -10.34 1.73 -24.25
N ALA A 250 -9.35 2.07 -25.10
CA ALA A 250 -9.61 2.59 -26.44
C ALA A 250 -10.37 1.59 -27.33
N ASN A 251 -10.08 0.30 -27.18
CA ASN A 251 -10.70 -0.80 -27.94
C ASN A 251 -12.03 -1.26 -27.34
N SER A 252 -12.39 -0.83 -26.13
CA SER A 252 -13.63 -1.22 -25.48
C SER A 252 -14.84 -0.64 -26.20
N SER A 253 -15.84 -1.48 -26.50
CA SER A 253 -17.14 -1.07 -27.04
C SER A 253 -17.96 -0.23 -26.05
N VAL A 254 -17.58 -0.24 -24.76
CA VAL A 254 -18.24 0.50 -23.67
C VAL A 254 -17.30 1.52 -23.03
N LYS A 255 -16.35 2.06 -23.79
CA LYS A 255 -15.35 3.04 -23.29
C LYS A 255 -15.94 4.29 -22.63
N SER A 256 -17.16 4.69 -23.03
CA SER A 256 -17.90 5.80 -22.38
C SER A 256 -18.34 5.48 -20.95
N ASP A 257 -18.32 4.20 -20.57
CA ASP A 257 -18.68 3.73 -19.23
C ASP A 257 -17.45 3.50 -18.35
N ILE A 258 -16.24 3.80 -18.85
CA ILE A 258 -14.97 3.68 -18.13
C ILE A 258 -14.43 5.07 -17.85
N LEU A 259 -14.31 5.44 -16.58
CA LEU A 259 -13.86 6.76 -16.13
C LEU A 259 -12.50 6.65 -15.46
N GLU A 260 -11.52 7.40 -15.96
CA GLU A 260 -10.21 7.55 -15.35
C GLU A 260 -10.15 8.86 -14.56
N LEU A 261 -10.09 8.79 -13.23
CA LEU A 261 -10.04 9.98 -12.36
C LEU A 261 -8.62 10.52 -12.17
N GLY A 262 -7.59 9.71 -12.45
CA GLY A 262 -6.23 10.08 -12.09
C GLY A 262 -6.03 10.16 -10.58
N TYR A 263 -5.21 11.11 -10.12
CA TYR A 263 -4.97 11.34 -8.70
C TYR A 263 -6.19 11.97 -8.03
N VAL A 264 -6.64 11.37 -6.94
CA VAL A 264 -7.69 11.90 -6.06
C VAL A 264 -7.08 12.19 -4.69
N PRO A 265 -7.29 13.38 -4.10
CA PRO A 265 -6.83 13.70 -2.76
C PRO A 265 -7.37 12.73 -1.70
N GLU A 266 -6.55 12.46 -0.66
CA GLU A 266 -6.92 11.52 0.41
C GLU A 266 -8.28 11.86 1.06
N VAL A 267 -8.57 13.15 1.22
CA VAL A 267 -9.83 13.63 1.83
C VAL A 267 -11.09 13.35 1.01
N ASP A 268 -10.95 13.15 -0.30
CA ASP A 268 -12.09 12.88 -1.20
C ASP A 268 -12.29 11.38 -1.45
N LYS A 269 -11.24 10.56 -1.27
CA LYS A 269 -11.31 9.10 -1.51
C LYS A 269 -12.42 8.39 -0.75
N PRO A 270 -12.62 8.62 0.57
CA PRO A 270 -13.65 7.90 1.33
C PRO A 270 -15.07 8.08 0.78
N TYR A 271 -15.36 9.24 0.21
CA TYR A 271 -16.67 9.52 -0.39
C TYR A 271 -16.90 8.68 -1.65
N ILE A 272 -15.90 8.63 -2.53
CA ILE A 272 -15.98 7.84 -3.77
C ILE A 272 -16.02 6.34 -3.42
N ILE A 273 -15.21 5.92 -2.45
CA ILE A 273 -15.18 4.53 -1.99
C ILE A 273 -16.53 4.12 -1.41
N SER A 274 -17.08 4.90 -0.48
CA SER A 274 -18.39 4.61 0.16
C SER A 274 -19.54 4.54 -0.84
N ALA A 275 -19.45 5.26 -1.96
CA ALA A 275 -20.45 5.27 -3.02
C ALA A 275 -20.34 4.09 -4.00
N ALA A 276 -19.20 3.42 -4.06
CA ALA A 276 -18.96 2.33 -5.00
C ALA A 276 -19.85 1.11 -4.69
N HIS A 277 -20.32 0.44 -5.73
CA HIS A 277 -21.02 -0.83 -5.58
C HIS A 277 -20.11 -1.91 -5.00
N ALA A 278 -18.88 -1.95 -5.48
CA ALA A 278 -17.75 -2.72 -4.92
C ALA A 278 -16.42 -2.14 -5.37
N LEU A 279 -15.38 -2.37 -4.56
CA LEU A 279 -13.99 -2.25 -5.01
C LEU A 279 -13.59 -3.54 -5.74
N ILE A 280 -12.95 -3.41 -6.91
CA ILE A 280 -12.31 -4.53 -7.61
C ILE A 280 -10.79 -4.37 -7.53
N HIS A 281 -10.11 -5.42 -7.02
CA HIS A 281 -8.66 -5.41 -6.84
C HIS A 281 -8.01 -6.61 -7.57
N PRO A 282 -7.72 -6.49 -8.88
CA PRO A 282 -7.34 -7.63 -9.72
C PRO A 282 -5.83 -7.92 -9.74
N ALA A 283 -5.06 -7.42 -8.78
CA ALA A 283 -3.61 -7.44 -8.78
C ALA A 283 -3.03 -8.87 -8.88
N PHE A 284 -1.96 -9.03 -9.65
CA PHE A 284 -1.18 -10.28 -9.70
C PHE A 284 -0.35 -10.50 -8.43
N TYR A 285 0.07 -9.42 -7.78
CA TYR A 285 0.93 -9.51 -6.59
C TYR A 285 0.81 -8.28 -5.72
N GLU A 286 0.60 -8.50 -4.42
CA GLU A 286 0.58 -7.49 -3.36
C GLU A 286 1.30 -7.99 -2.11
N GLY A 287 2.01 -7.10 -1.43
CA GLY A 287 2.59 -7.42 -0.12
C GLY A 287 1.58 -7.35 1.02
N PHE A 288 0.50 -6.54 0.86
CA PHE A 288 -0.57 -6.38 1.84
C PHE A 288 -1.94 -6.10 1.20
N GLY A 289 -2.05 -5.07 0.37
CA GLY A 289 -3.33 -4.67 -0.22
C GLY A 289 -4.05 -3.60 0.61
N ILE A 290 -3.44 -2.42 0.76
CA ILE A 290 -4.04 -1.29 1.50
C ILE A 290 -5.42 -0.88 0.92
N PRO A 291 -5.59 -0.66 -0.41
CA PRO A 291 -6.87 -0.20 -0.95
C PRO A 291 -8.08 -1.11 -0.67
N PRO A 292 -7.98 -2.44 -0.70
CA PRO A 292 -9.05 -3.32 -0.24
C PRO A 292 -9.49 -3.07 1.20
N ILE A 293 -8.55 -2.87 2.13
CA ILE A 293 -8.87 -2.64 3.53
C ILE A 293 -9.44 -1.23 3.74
N GLU A 294 -8.97 -0.22 3.00
CA GLU A 294 -9.58 1.12 2.96
C GLU A 294 -11.05 1.05 2.51
N ALA A 295 -11.34 0.24 1.48
CA ALA A 295 -12.70 0.02 1.00
C ALA A 295 -13.57 -0.69 2.05
N MET A 296 -13.04 -1.71 2.69
CA MET A 296 -13.72 -2.42 3.79
C MET A 296 -14.05 -1.46 4.96
N ALA A 297 -13.12 -0.57 5.33
CA ALA A 297 -13.35 0.44 6.37
C ALA A 297 -14.42 1.45 5.99
N CYS A 298 -14.60 1.72 4.70
CA CYS A 298 -15.68 2.54 4.17
C CYS A 298 -17.01 1.77 4.01
N GLY A 299 -17.07 0.49 4.37
CA GLY A 299 -18.26 -0.36 4.21
C GLY A 299 -18.52 -0.81 2.78
N THR A 300 -17.54 -0.68 1.90
CA THR A 300 -17.64 -1.06 0.49
C THR A 300 -17.20 -2.52 0.32
N PRO A 301 -18.05 -3.40 -0.27
CA PRO A 301 -17.66 -4.77 -0.60
C PRO A 301 -16.44 -4.84 -1.49
N VAL A 302 -15.66 -5.91 -1.37
CA VAL A 302 -14.44 -6.12 -2.14
C VAL A 302 -14.55 -7.38 -2.98
N ILE A 303 -14.20 -7.26 -4.26
CA ILE A 303 -13.92 -8.37 -5.18
C ILE A 303 -12.42 -8.33 -5.46
N SER A 304 -11.69 -9.36 -5.08
CA SER A 304 -10.22 -9.36 -5.16
C SER A 304 -9.69 -10.57 -5.90
N SER A 305 -8.52 -10.44 -6.50
CA SER A 305 -7.78 -11.63 -6.88
C SER A 305 -7.42 -12.46 -5.64
N ASN A 306 -7.29 -13.78 -5.82
CA ASN A 306 -6.84 -14.71 -4.78
C ASN A 306 -5.30 -14.79 -4.71
N ALA A 307 -4.58 -13.80 -5.21
CA ALA A 307 -3.14 -13.80 -5.35
C ALA A 307 -2.40 -13.24 -4.14
N ALA A 308 -1.21 -13.77 -3.90
CA ALA A 308 -0.24 -13.28 -2.91
C ALA A 308 -0.84 -13.15 -1.49
N SER A 309 -0.67 -12.02 -0.83
CA SER A 309 -1.15 -11.79 0.53
C SER A 309 -2.67 -11.52 0.63
N LEU A 310 -3.36 -11.29 -0.47
CA LEU A 310 -4.74 -10.81 -0.46
C LEU A 310 -5.72 -11.71 0.30
N PRO A 311 -5.70 -13.06 0.13
CA PRO A 311 -6.56 -13.94 0.94
C PRO A 311 -6.21 -13.95 2.44
N GLU A 312 -4.92 -13.83 2.79
CA GLU A 312 -4.47 -13.72 4.19
C GLU A 312 -5.04 -12.46 4.86
N ILE A 313 -5.07 -11.34 4.13
CA ILE A 313 -5.43 -10.05 4.69
C ILE A 313 -6.93 -9.87 4.79
N MET A 314 -7.70 -10.36 3.84
CA MET A 314 -9.16 -10.13 3.78
C MET A 314 -9.99 -11.33 4.27
N GLY A 315 -9.42 -12.53 4.35
CA GLY A 315 -10.16 -13.72 4.78
C GLY A 315 -11.46 -13.90 4.02
N ASP A 316 -12.55 -14.21 4.74
CA ASP A 316 -13.87 -14.41 4.15
C ASP A 316 -14.67 -13.11 3.92
N ALA A 317 -14.04 -11.94 4.14
CA ALA A 317 -14.72 -10.64 3.96
C ALA A 317 -14.66 -10.11 2.50
N ALA A 318 -14.16 -10.92 1.55
CA ALA A 318 -14.09 -10.57 0.13
C ALA A 318 -14.56 -11.73 -0.76
N LEU A 319 -14.99 -11.40 -1.97
CA LEU A 319 -15.12 -12.39 -3.04
C LEU A 319 -13.80 -12.53 -3.79
N TYR A 320 -13.45 -13.75 -4.16
CA TYR A 320 -12.17 -14.02 -4.81
C TYR A 320 -12.33 -14.59 -6.22
N PHE A 321 -11.38 -14.24 -7.07
CA PHE A 321 -11.24 -14.79 -8.42
C PHE A 321 -9.74 -14.98 -8.75
N SER A 322 -9.44 -15.86 -9.70
CA SER A 322 -8.08 -15.99 -10.26
C SER A 322 -7.74 -14.77 -11.12
N PRO A 323 -6.59 -14.10 -10.93
CA PRO A 323 -6.21 -12.93 -11.72
C PRO A 323 -6.00 -13.22 -13.21
N GLU A 324 -5.96 -14.49 -13.61
CA GLU A 324 -5.85 -14.95 -15.00
C GLU A 324 -7.20 -15.31 -15.62
N GLU A 325 -8.30 -15.32 -14.81
CA GLU A 325 -9.61 -15.80 -15.19
C GLU A 325 -10.67 -14.68 -15.22
N PRO A 326 -10.78 -13.88 -16.29
CA PRO A 326 -11.73 -12.78 -16.38
C PRO A 326 -13.20 -13.22 -16.19
N GLU A 327 -13.53 -14.45 -16.58
CA GLU A 327 -14.87 -15.02 -16.43
C GLU A 327 -15.30 -15.15 -14.95
N GLN A 328 -14.36 -15.51 -14.07
CA GLN A 328 -14.65 -15.57 -12.65
C GLN A 328 -14.96 -14.17 -12.10
N LEU A 329 -14.21 -13.14 -12.52
CA LEU A 329 -14.48 -11.76 -12.13
C LEU A 329 -15.87 -11.32 -12.60
N ILE A 330 -16.24 -11.61 -13.84
CA ILE A 330 -17.58 -11.31 -14.38
C ILE A 330 -18.66 -11.98 -13.52
N GLY A 331 -18.49 -13.26 -13.19
CA GLY A 331 -19.41 -13.98 -12.31
C GLY A 331 -19.52 -13.35 -10.92
N MET A 332 -18.44 -12.84 -10.33
CA MET A 332 -18.50 -12.16 -9.02
C MET A 332 -19.20 -10.79 -9.09
N MET A 333 -19.00 -10.03 -10.19
CA MET A 333 -19.74 -8.79 -10.42
C MET A 333 -21.26 -9.07 -10.53
N ASP A 334 -21.65 -10.07 -11.32
CA ASP A 334 -23.07 -10.44 -11.48
C ASP A 334 -23.69 -10.93 -10.16
N ARG A 335 -22.98 -11.79 -9.42
CA ARG A 335 -23.45 -12.28 -8.11
C ARG A 335 -23.73 -11.12 -7.15
N LEU A 336 -22.83 -10.16 -7.06
CA LEU A 336 -22.98 -9.04 -6.14
C LEU A 336 -24.16 -8.13 -6.49
N ILE A 337 -24.55 -8.09 -7.76
CA ILE A 337 -25.73 -7.34 -8.22
C ILE A 337 -27.02 -8.15 -7.96
N GLN A 338 -27.00 -9.46 -8.22
CA GLN A 338 -28.18 -10.33 -8.12
C GLN A 338 -28.51 -10.74 -6.70
N GLU A 339 -27.52 -10.71 -5.78
CA GLU A 339 -27.62 -11.14 -4.40
C GLU A 339 -27.45 -9.95 -3.41
N PRO A 340 -28.48 -9.09 -3.18
CA PRO A 340 -28.34 -7.92 -2.29
C PRO A 340 -27.92 -8.27 -0.87
N ASN A 341 -28.34 -9.42 -0.34
CA ASN A 341 -27.95 -9.90 0.98
C ASN A 341 -26.44 -10.21 1.04
N LEU A 342 -25.85 -10.73 -0.04
CA LEU A 342 -24.41 -10.96 -0.13
C LEU A 342 -23.63 -9.64 0.00
N ARG A 343 -24.11 -8.59 -0.68
CA ARG A 343 -23.49 -7.26 -0.59
C ARG A 343 -23.49 -6.74 0.85
N THR A 344 -24.61 -6.87 1.56
CA THR A 344 -24.73 -6.45 2.96
C THR A 344 -23.82 -7.29 3.88
N THR A 345 -23.78 -8.60 3.67
CA THR A 345 -22.91 -9.52 4.43
C THR A 345 -21.44 -9.16 4.27
N LEU A 346 -20.98 -8.94 3.04
CA LEU A 346 -19.59 -8.57 2.75
C LEU A 346 -19.24 -7.18 3.31
N SER A 347 -20.16 -6.22 3.22
CA SER A 347 -19.98 -4.89 3.84
C SER A 347 -19.76 -5.00 5.35
N THR A 348 -20.60 -5.76 6.03
CA THR A 348 -20.52 -5.97 7.49
C THR A 348 -19.23 -6.71 7.86
N ALA A 349 -18.90 -7.80 7.16
CA ALA A 349 -17.68 -8.57 7.39
C ALA A 349 -16.44 -7.73 7.12
N GLY A 350 -16.47 -6.89 6.07
CA GLY A 350 -15.38 -5.97 5.72
C GLY A 350 -15.12 -4.93 6.80
N LEU A 351 -16.19 -4.32 7.35
CA LEU A 351 -16.06 -3.35 8.45
C LEU A 351 -15.39 -3.99 9.69
N GLU A 352 -15.75 -5.22 10.04
CA GLU A 352 -15.12 -5.94 11.16
C GLU A 352 -13.67 -6.33 10.83
N MET A 353 -13.39 -6.76 9.61
CA MET A 353 -12.03 -7.09 9.18
C MET A 353 -11.10 -5.88 9.23
N ALA A 354 -11.55 -4.73 8.74
CA ALA A 354 -10.76 -3.51 8.71
C ALA A 354 -10.32 -3.04 10.11
N LYS A 355 -11.12 -3.28 11.16
CA LYS A 355 -10.77 -2.91 12.55
C LYS A 355 -9.50 -3.58 13.07
N ARG A 356 -9.10 -4.72 12.49
CA ARG A 356 -7.89 -5.47 12.88
C ARG A 356 -6.60 -4.74 12.47
N TYR A 357 -6.68 -3.85 11.50
CA TYR A 357 -5.51 -3.22 10.87
C TYR A 357 -5.40 -1.76 11.30
N THR A 358 -4.61 -1.52 12.34
CA THR A 358 -4.33 -0.17 12.86
C THR A 358 -2.83 0.12 12.81
N TRP A 359 -2.46 1.36 12.53
CA TRP A 359 -1.06 1.77 12.56
C TRP A 359 -0.45 1.62 13.95
N LYS A 360 -1.25 1.81 14.99
CA LYS A 360 -0.84 1.57 16.38
C LYS A 360 -0.40 0.12 16.60
N SER A 361 -1.23 -0.85 16.20
CA SER A 361 -0.89 -2.28 16.31
C SER A 361 0.36 -2.64 15.50
N ALA A 362 0.53 -2.04 14.32
CA ALA A 362 1.74 -2.21 13.52
C ALA A 362 2.99 -1.68 14.27
N ALA A 363 2.91 -0.47 14.83
CA ALA A 363 4.00 0.14 15.60
C ALA A 363 4.33 -0.66 16.87
N GLU A 364 3.31 -1.15 17.59
CA GLU A 364 3.48 -2.03 18.76
C GLU A 364 4.23 -3.34 18.43
N LYS A 365 4.09 -3.86 17.22
CA LYS A 365 4.87 -5.02 16.74
C LYS A 365 6.29 -4.65 16.32
N ILE A 366 6.49 -3.44 15.80
CA ILE A 366 7.79 -2.94 15.35
C ILE A 366 8.67 -2.50 16.53
N LEU A 367 8.08 -1.83 17.51
CA LEU A 367 8.80 -1.26 18.65
C LEU A 367 9.76 -2.26 19.35
N PRO A 368 9.33 -3.46 19.77
CA PRO A 368 10.24 -4.43 20.41
C PRO A 368 11.34 -4.93 19.47
N VAL A 369 11.14 -4.91 18.14
CA VAL A 369 12.19 -5.25 17.17
C VAL A 369 13.28 -4.18 17.15
N LEU A 370 12.94 -2.92 17.40
CA LEU A 370 13.88 -1.79 17.43
C LEU A 370 14.56 -1.64 18.80
N THR A 371 13.82 -1.85 19.89
CA THR A 371 14.32 -1.58 21.26
C THR A 371 15.07 -2.75 21.89
N ARG A 372 14.96 -3.97 21.34
CA ARG A 372 15.63 -5.15 21.88
C ARG A 372 17.14 -4.98 22.12
N TRP A 373 17.78 -4.02 21.45
CA TRP A 373 19.22 -3.80 21.48
C TRP A 373 19.62 -2.36 21.83
N ALA A 374 18.63 -1.50 22.15
CA ALA A 374 18.85 -0.10 22.52
C ALA A 374 19.27 0.05 23.99
#